data_1a33fabeb2a26df0b846ba2b58ba3d1e
#
_entry.id   1a33fabeb2a26df0b846ba2b58ba3d1e
#
_cell.length_a   1.000
_cell.length_b   1.000
_cell.length_c   1.000
_cell.angle_alpha   90.00
_cell.angle_beta   90.00
_cell.angle_gamma   90.00
#
_symmetry.space_group_name_H-M   'P 1'
#
loop_
_entity.id
_entity.type
_entity.pdbx_description
1 polymer ?
#
loop_
_entity_poly.entity_id
_entity_poly.type
_entity_poly.pdbx_seq_one_letter_code
_entity_poly.pdbx_strand_id
1 'polypeptide(L)'
;MRAPAFWSESGLLPGLLAPAAAAYALGSALRQAATRPVKAAVPVVCVGNAVAGGAGTTPIALSIAGLLKGMGRKPAFLSRGYGGRLGGPVAVDPALHKAGDVGDEPLLLASAAPTVVAAERPAGAALAVELGADVIVMDDGLQNPSLVKDLSLMVVDGGFGFGNGRVMPAGPLREPLHRTLDRADAAVIIGSDTTDVRRALPGGLPVLHARLAPVGSDLSHKRVLAFAGIGRPEKFFETLRAIPCDLVATHAFGDHHRYHPDEIMRLVEAAAQAQAAPVTTEKDFVRLPEDARPMVRVLKIQTEWQDSKAMEDLIARHV
;
A
#
# COMPACT_ATOMS: atom_id res chain seq x y z
N MET A 1 -3.82 11.30 8.59
CA MET A 1 -4.98 12.19 8.31
C MET A 1 -6.01 11.36 7.56
N ARG A 2 -7.30 11.41 7.92
CA ARG A 2 -8.35 10.75 7.11
C ARG A 2 -8.52 11.51 5.79
N ALA A 3 -8.77 10.79 4.69
CA ALA A 3 -9.13 11.41 3.43
C ALA A 3 -10.38 12.29 3.61
N PRO A 4 -10.39 13.52 3.08
CA PRO A 4 -11.56 14.39 3.16
C PRO A 4 -12.78 13.75 2.47
N ALA A 5 -13.97 13.87 3.09
CA ALA A 5 -15.19 13.28 2.53
C ALA A 5 -15.50 13.81 1.12
N PHE A 6 -15.23 15.07 0.85
CA PHE A 6 -15.45 15.70 -0.48
C PHE A 6 -14.57 15.13 -1.60
N TRP A 7 -13.56 14.29 -1.29
CA TRP A 7 -12.79 13.59 -2.31
C TRP A 7 -13.59 12.49 -3.02
N SER A 8 -14.67 12.05 -2.41
CA SER A 8 -15.61 11.08 -3.02
C SER A 8 -16.82 11.75 -3.67
N GLU A 9 -16.96 13.07 -3.56
CA GLU A 9 -18.16 13.79 -3.96
C GLU A 9 -17.84 14.94 -4.94
N SER A 10 -18.79 15.26 -5.79
CA SER A 10 -18.79 16.51 -6.57
C SER A 10 -19.46 17.62 -5.76
N GLY A 11 -18.86 18.81 -5.71
CA GLY A 11 -19.44 19.92 -4.94
C GLY A 11 -18.68 21.24 -5.13
N LEU A 12 -19.10 22.26 -4.40
CA LEU A 12 -18.50 23.60 -4.48
C LEU A 12 -17.04 23.62 -4.00
N LEU A 13 -16.72 22.90 -2.93
CA LEU A 13 -15.37 22.89 -2.34
C LEU A 13 -14.31 22.33 -3.31
N PRO A 14 -14.52 21.17 -3.98
CA PRO A 14 -13.64 20.74 -5.06
C PRO A 14 -13.46 21.77 -6.19
N GLY A 15 -14.52 22.52 -6.50
CA GLY A 15 -14.47 23.60 -7.49
C GLY A 15 -13.57 24.76 -7.06
N LEU A 16 -13.71 25.22 -5.82
CA LEU A 16 -12.87 26.28 -5.24
C LEU A 16 -11.38 25.89 -5.13
N LEU A 17 -11.11 24.62 -4.93
CA LEU A 17 -9.73 24.09 -4.85
C LEU A 17 -9.10 23.79 -6.23
N ALA A 18 -9.84 23.91 -7.32
CA ALA A 18 -9.37 23.59 -8.67
C ALA A 18 -8.09 24.39 -9.09
N PRO A 19 -7.94 25.70 -8.79
CA PRO A 19 -6.70 26.41 -9.12
C PRO A 19 -5.47 25.85 -8.39
N ALA A 20 -5.61 25.50 -7.11
CA ALA A 20 -4.53 24.87 -6.33
C ALA A 20 -4.19 23.48 -6.87
N ALA A 21 -5.18 22.70 -7.29
CA ALA A 21 -4.99 21.41 -7.92
C ALA A 21 -4.26 21.53 -9.27
N ALA A 22 -4.58 22.55 -10.07
CA ALA A 22 -3.87 22.81 -11.32
C ALA A 22 -2.39 23.18 -11.09
N ALA A 23 -2.10 24.02 -10.09
CA ALA A 23 -0.73 24.37 -9.71
C ALA A 23 0.05 23.13 -9.24
N TYR A 24 -0.57 22.29 -8.42
CA TYR A 24 0.03 21.03 -7.96
C TYR A 24 0.33 20.08 -9.14
N ALA A 25 -0.63 19.91 -10.06
CA ALA A 25 -0.47 19.07 -11.24
C ALA A 25 0.64 19.59 -12.16
N LEU A 26 0.74 20.91 -12.34
CA LEU A 26 1.81 21.54 -13.11
C LEU A 26 3.19 21.32 -12.46
N GLY A 27 3.32 21.53 -11.15
CA GLY A 27 4.56 21.28 -10.42
C GLY A 27 5.01 19.80 -10.51
N SER A 28 4.06 18.86 -10.41
CA SER A 28 4.34 17.43 -10.61
C SER A 28 4.82 17.15 -12.03
N ALA A 29 4.17 17.75 -13.03
CA ALA A 29 4.54 17.61 -14.44
C ALA A 29 5.95 18.14 -14.74
N LEU A 30 6.27 19.31 -14.23
CA LEU A 30 7.59 19.93 -14.42
C LEU A 30 8.69 19.07 -13.78
N ARG A 31 8.45 18.56 -12.57
CA ARG A 31 9.39 17.64 -11.92
C ARG A 31 9.61 16.37 -12.75
N GLN A 32 8.56 15.78 -13.29
CA GLN A 32 8.66 14.60 -14.13
C GLN A 32 9.45 14.90 -15.42
N ALA A 33 9.16 16.01 -16.08
CA ALA A 33 9.86 16.42 -17.31
C ALA A 33 11.35 16.76 -17.09
N ALA A 34 11.69 17.30 -15.91
CA ALA A 34 13.07 17.66 -15.56
C ALA A 34 13.91 16.46 -15.09
N THR A 35 13.29 15.33 -14.78
CA THR A 35 13.99 14.14 -14.26
C THR A 35 14.36 13.21 -15.41
N ARG A 36 15.63 12.83 -15.49
CA ARG A 36 16.11 11.78 -16.41
C ARG A 36 16.05 10.44 -15.68
N PRO A 37 15.27 9.46 -16.17
CA PRO A 37 15.19 8.15 -15.53
C PRO A 37 16.49 7.37 -15.73
N VAL A 38 16.93 6.69 -14.69
CA VAL A 38 18.07 5.76 -14.70
C VAL A 38 17.53 4.35 -14.84
N LYS A 39 18.16 3.53 -15.69
CA LYS A 39 17.84 2.09 -15.76
C LYS A 39 18.66 1.33 -14.71
N ALA A 40 18.01 0.51 -13.92
CA ALA A 40 18.68 -0.40 -12.99
C ALA A 40 19.37 -1.55 -13.74
N ALA A 41 20.32 -2.21 -13.09
CA ALA A 41 21.01 -3.39 -13.66
C ALA A 41 20.11 -4.63 -13.73
N VAL A 42 18.97 -4.62 -13.05
CA VAL A 42 17.98 -5.70 -13.02
C VAL A 42 16.59 -5.14 -13.33
N PRO A 43 15.64 -5.97 -13.76
CA PRO A 43 14.27 -5.54 -14.02
C PRO A 43 13.62 -4.91 -12.78
N VAL A 44 12.77 -3.91 -13.03
CA VAL A 44 12.00 -3.18 -12.00
C VAL A 44 10.51 -3.35 -12.25
N VAL A 45 9.84 -4.06 -11.34
CA VAL A 45 8.38 -4.17 -11.28
C VAL A 45 7.87 -3.11 -10.32
N CYS A 46 7.10 -2.16 -10.81
CA CYS A 46 6.52 -1.09 -10.00
C CYS A 46 5.06 -1.40 -9.67
N VAL A 47 4.75 -1.41 -8.39
CA VAL A 47 3.38 -1.47 -7.88
C VAL A 47 3.05 -0.11 -7.29
N GLY A 48 1.96 0.51 -7.70
CA GLY A 48 1.56 1.80 -7.16
C GLY A 48 0.10 2.13 -7.48
N ASN A 49 -0.34 3.31 -7.11
CA ASN A 49 -1.72 3.74 -7.30
C ASN A 49 -1.82 5.18 -7.84
N ALA A 50 -3.02 5.56 -8.27
CA ALA A 50 -3.30 6.91 -8.78
C ALA A 50 -3.76 7.88 -7.68
N VAL A 51 -4.22 7.38 -6.52
CA VAL A 51 -4.90 8.18 -5.48
C VAL A 51 -4.03 8.35 -4.23
N ALA A 52 -4.21 9.42 -3.51
CA ALA A 52 -3.68 9.56 -2.15
C ALA A 52 -4.52 8.69 -1.19
N GLY A 53 -3.84 7.93 -0.33
CA GLY A 53 -4.45 6.95 0.56
C GLY A 53 -4.18 5.52 0.12
N GLY A 54 -4.49 4.56 0.98
CA GLY A 54 -4.18 3.15 0.77
C GLY A 54 -5.10 2.47 -0.24
N ALA A 55 -4.61 2.17 -1.42
CA ALA A 55 -5.31 1.35 -2.41
C ALA A 55 -4.99 -0.15 -2.31
N GLY A 56 -4.17 -0.57 -1.33
CA GLY A 56 -3.73 -1.96 -1.20
C GLY A 56 -2.47 -2.29 -1.99
N THR A 57 -1.62 -1.31 -2.28
CA THR A 57 -0.35 -1.51 -3.03
C THR A 57 0.58 -2.48 -2.33
N THR A 58 0.81 -2.32 -1.03
CA THR A 58 1.75 -3.17 -0.27
C THR A 58 1.37 -4.66 -0.28
N PRO A 59 0.11 -5.07 -0.05
CA PRO A 59 -0.31 -6.47 -0.24
C PRO A 59 -0.07 -7.00 -1.65
N ILE A 60 -0.30 -6.19 -2.68
CA ILE A 60 0.00 -6.57 -4.07
C ILE A 60 1.51 -6.72 -4.28
N ALA A 61 2.32 -5.78 -3.79
CA ALA A 61 3.78 -5.87 -3.87
C ALA A 61 4.31 -7.14 -3.19
N LEU A 62 3.80 -7.48 -2.00
CA LEU A 62 4.11 -8.73 -1.29
C LEU A 62 3.76 -9.97 -2.13
N SER A 63 2.56 -9.96 -2.73
CA SER A 63 2.12 -11.07 -3.59
C SER A 63 2.99 -11.22 -4.84
N ILE A 64 3.33 -10.10 -5.52
CA ILE A 64 4.25 -10.11 -6.68
C ILE A 64 5.62 -10.67 -6.29
N ALA A 65 6.17 -10.28 -5.15
CA ALA A 65 7.43 -10.85 -4.68
C ALA A 65 7.31 -12.37 -4.40
N GLY A 66 6.16 -12.83 -3.90
CA GLY A 66 5.85 -14.25 -3.73
C GLY A 66 5.84 -15.01 -5.08
N LEU A 67 5.16 -14.47 -6.10
CA LEU A 67 5.14 -15.04 -7.45
C LEU A 67 6.54 -15.10 -8.06
N LEU A 68 7.33 -14.01 -7.95
CA LEU A 68 8.71 -13.96 -8.42
C LEU A 68 9.59 -15.02 -7.75
N LYS A 69 9.45 -15.22 -6.44
CA LYS A 69 10.14 -16.31 -5.73
C LYS A 69 9.72 -17.70 -6.24
N GLY A 70 8.42 -17.89 -6.49
CA GLY A 70 7.89 -19.11 -7.12
C GLY A 70 8.49 -19.39 -8.50
N MET A 71 8.86 -18.35 -9.24
CA MET A 71 9.58 -18.42 -10.52
C MET A 71 11.10 -18.58 -10.36
N GLY A 72 11.62 -18.76 -9.13
CA GLY A 72 13.05 -18.91 -8.86
C GLY A 72 13.84 -17.59 -8.83
N ARG A 73 13.16 -16.43 -8.85
CA ARG A 73 13.80 -15.11 -8.79
C ARG A 73 14.11 -14.70 -7.36
N LYS A 74 15.03 -13.75 -7.21
CA LYS A 74 15.46 -13.16 -5.93
C LYS A 74 14.98 -11.71 -5.83
N PRO A 75 13.69 -11.45 -5.50
CA PRO A 75 13.19 -10.10 -5.43
C PRO A 75 13.74 -9.36 -4.22
N ALA A 76 13.99 -8.05 -4.39
CA ALA A 76 14.13 -7.10 -3.28
C ALA A 76 13.09 -5.97 -3.44
N PHE A 77 12.58 -5.48 -2.31
CA PHE A 77 11.69 -4.32 -2.32
C PHE A 77 12.48 -3.02 -2.31
N LEU A 78 11.94 -2.02 -3.02
CA LEU A 78 12.42 -0.65 -2.99
C LEU A 78 11.27 0.29 -2.64
N SER A 79 11.37 0.93 -1.47
CA SER A 79 10.37 1.86 -0.97
C SER A 79 10.95 3.24 -0.70
N ARG A 80 10.08 4.24 -0.53
CA ARG A 80 10.47 5.59 -0.12
C ARG A 80 10.79 5.70 1.36
N GLY A 81 10.18 4.85 2.18
CA GLY A 81 10.22 4.98 3.63
C GLY A 81 9.33 6.12 4.13
N TYR A 82 8.11 6.21 3.60
CA TYR A 82 7.17 7.26 4.02
C TYR A 82 6.92 7.20 5.53
N GLY A 83 7.00 8.37 6.20
CA GLY A 83 6.86 8.48 7.65
C GLY A 83 8.12 8.15 8.46
N GLY A 84 9.14 7.57 7.82
CA GLY A 84 10.47 7.36 8.41
C GLY A 84 11.37 8.58 8.30
N ARG A 85 12.39 8.64 9.17
CA ARG A 85 13.38 9.74 9.20
C ARG A 85 14.62 9.47 8.33
N LEU A 86 14.87 8.20 7.96
CA LEU A 86 16.03 7.82 7.17
C LEU A 86 15.73 8.00 5.68
N GLY A 87 16.54 8.85 5.00
CA GLY A 87 16.42 9.09 3.56
C GLY A 87 17.04 8.00 2.69
N GLY A 88 17.88 7.14 3.25
CA GLY A 88 18.57 6.06 2.56
C GLY A 88 19.66 6.52 1.57
N PRO A 89 20.22 5.59 0.75
CA PRO A 89 19.82 4.20 0.68
C PRO A 89 20.19 3.40 1.94
N VAL A 90 19.25 2.64 2.47
CA VAL A 90 19.48 1.79 3.65
C VAL A 90 18.75 0.46 3.51
N ALA A 91 19.43 -0.66 3.79
CA ALA A 91 18.81 -1.97 3.92
C ALA A 91 18.02 -2.01 5.23
N VAL A 92 16.75 -2.39 5.14
CA VAL A 92 15.87 -2.47 6.31
C VAL A 92 16.19 -3.74 7.10
N ASP A 93 16.52 -3.56 8.38
CA ASP A 93 16.66 -4.63 9.34
C ASP A 93 15.58 -4.46 10.42
N PRO A 94 14.57 -5.36 10.47
CA PRO A 94 13.50 -5.27 11.48
C PRO A 94 13.99 -5.42 12.94
N ALA A 95 15.19 -5.95 13.17
CA ALA A 95 15.77 -6.04 14.51
C ALA A 95 16.37 -4.70 14.98
N LEU A 96 16.79 -3.84 14.05
CA LEU A 96 17.45 -2.56 14.33
C LEU A 96 16.54 -1.36 14.10
N HIS A 97 15.70 -1.42 13.05
CA HIS A 97 14.89 -0.29 12.61
C HIS A 97 13.46 -0.36 13.14
N LYS A 98 12.93 0.79 13.55
CA LYS A 98 11.52 0.99 13.93
C LYS A 98 10.76 1.73 12.83
N ALA A 99 9.43 1.74 12.92
CA ALA A 99 8.58 2.47 11.97
C ALA A 99 8.93 3.97 11.86
N GLY A 100 9.41 4.58 12.95
CA GLY A 100 9.90 5.96 12.94
C GLY A 100 11.21 6.17 12.16
N ASP A 101 11.97 5.10 11.90
CA ASP A 101 13.24 5.17 11.17
C ASP A 101 13.04 5.01 9.66
N VAL A 102 12.32 3.97 9.25
CA VAL A 102 12.22 3.54 7.85
C VAL A 102 10.80 3.59 7.29
N GLY A 103 9.81 3.89 8.11
CA GLY A 103 8.39 3.77 7.77
C GLY A 103 7.80 2.40 8.16
N ASP A 104 6.49 2.32 8.25
CA ASP A 104 5.78 1.08 8.60
C ASP A 104 5.71 0.08 7.43
N GLU A 105 5.48 0.55 6.20
CA GLU A 105 5.42 -0.30 5.01
C GLU A 105 6.74 -1.05 4.75
N PRO A 106 7.93 -0.41 4.79
CA PRO A 106 9.19 -1.12 4.63
C PRO A 106 9.46 -2.21 5.67
N LEU A 107 9.02 -2.02 6.92
CA LEU A 107 9.13 -3.06 7.94
C LEU A 107 8.25 -4.27 7.61
N LEU A 108 7.05 -4.04 7.08
CA LEU A 108 6.17 -5.11 6.63
C LEU A 108 6.78 -5.85 5.42
N LEU A 109 7.30 -5.13 4.44
CA LEU A 109 7.97 -5.69 3.26
C LEU A 109 9.21 -6.51 3.65
N ALA A 110 10.00 -6.04 4.62
CA ALA A 110 11.21 -6.70 5.08
C ALA A 110 10.96 -8.07 5.73
N SER A 111 9.73 -8.35 6.17
CA SER A 111 9.36 -9.69 6.63
C SER A 111 9.29 -10.73 5.50
N ALA A 112 9.16 -10.28 4.25
CA ALA A 112 8.97 -11.16 3.11
C ALA A 112 10.21 -11.26 2.19
N ALA A 113 11.00 -10.18 2.02
CA ALA A 113 12.21 -10.16 1.19
C ALA A 113 13.14 -9.01 1.60
N PRO A 114 14.42 -9.02 1.19
CA PRO A 114 15.30 -7.88 1.38
C PRO A 114 14.61 -6.59 0.93
N THR A 115 14.69 -5.55 1.76
CA THR A 115 13.98 -4.30 1.55
C THR A 115 14.94 -3.14 1.69
N VAL A 116 14.91 -2.23 0.71
CA VAL A 116 15.71 -1.01 0.71
C VAL A 116 14.80 0.20 0.78
N VAL A 117 15.11 1.11 1.69
CA VAL A 117 14.53 2.45 1.74
C VAL A 117 15.49 3.44 1.12
N ALA A 118 15.03 4.23 0.16
CA ALA A 118 15.82 5.28 -0.45
C ALA A 118 14.93 6.42 -0.98
N ALA A 119 15.26 7.67 -0.63
CA ALA A 119 14.67 8.85 -1.27
C ALA A 119 15.11 8.91 -2.74
N GLU A 120 16.40 8.69 -2.98
CA GLU A 120 17.01 8.57 -4.32
C GLU A 120 16.87 7.12 -4.81
N ARG A 121 15.85 6.85 -5.64
CA ARG A 121 15.53 5.50 -6.10
C ARG A 121 16.66 4.81 -6.86
N PRO A 122 17.43 5.49 -7.74
CA PRO A 122 18.58 4.86 -8.39
C PRO A 122 19.63 4.32 -7.42
N ALA A 123 19.96 5.08 -6.37
CA ALA A 123 20.89 4.62 -5.34
C ALA A 123 20.32 3.44 -4.54
N GLY A 124 19.02 3.46 -4.26
CA GLY A 124 18.34 2.32 -3.61
C GLY A 124 18.31 1.08 -4.49
N ALA A 125 18.13 1.23 -5.80
CA ALA A 125 18.19 0.12 -6.74
C ALA A 125 19.59 -0.50 -6.82
N ALA A 126 20.64 0.32 -6.80
CA ALA A 126 22.02 -0.16 -6.75
C ALA A 126 22.28 -1.00 -5.50
N LEU A 127 21.86 -0.50 -4.31
CA LEU A 127 21.99 -1.26 -3.06
C LEU A 127 21.20 -2.57 -3.09
N ALA A 128 19.99 -2.59 -3.68
CA ALA A 128 19.21 -3.82 -3.81
C ALA A 128 19.95 -4.89 -4.64
N VAL A 129 20.62 -4.47 -5.72
CA VAL A 129 21.47 -5.36 -6.55
C VAL A 129 22.68 -5.85 -5.76
N GLU A 130 23.35 -4.97 -5.00
CA GLU A 130 24.48 -5.35 -4.13
C GLU A 130 24.08 -6.40 -3.08
N LEU A 131 22.82 -6.34 -2.59
CA LEU A 131 22.23 -7.34 -1.71
C LEU A 131 21.85 -8.65 -2.39
N GLY A 132 22.12 -8.77 -3.69
CA GLY A 132 21.91 -9.99 -4.48
C GLY A 132 20.54 -10.12 -5.12
N ALA A 133 19.78 -9.03 -5.24
CA ALA A 133 18.51 -9.03 -5.97
C ALA A 133 18.74 -9.18 -7.48
N ASP A 134 17.96 -10.03 -8.14
CA ASP A 134 17.89 -10.16 -9.60
C ASP A 134 16.61 -9.51 -10.18
N VAL A 135 15.74 -8.99 -9.34
CA VAL A 135 14.56 -8.21 -9.67
C VAL A 135 14.19 -7.27 -8.52
N ILE A 136 13.73 -6.07 -8.82
CA ILE A 136 13.29 -5.08 -7.83
C ILE A 136 11.77 -4.95 -7.90
N VAL A 137 11.09 -5.03 -6.75
CA VAL A 137 9.68 -4.68 -6.60
C VAL A 137 9.58 -3.32 -5.92
N MET A 138 9.20 -2.30 -6.69
CA MET A 138 9.07 -0.93 -6.20
C MET A 138 7.67 -0.72 -5.64
N ASP A 139 7.53 -0.53 -4.33
CA ASP A 139 6.26 -0.23 -3.67
C ASP A 139 5.96 1.28 -3.69
N ASP A 140 4.75 1.61 -4.12
CA ASP A 140 4.21 2.98 -4.29
C ASP A 140 5.09 3.90 -5.15
N GLY A 141 5.53 3.39 -6.31
CA GLY A 141 6.54 4.02 -7.16
C GLY A 141 6.03 4.67 -8.45
N LEU A 142 4.74 4.60 -8.82
CA LEU A 142 4.24 5.02 -10.14
C LEU A 142 4.56 6.47 -10.49
N GLN A 143 4.47 7.40 -9.54
CA GLN A 143 4.76 8.82 -9.74
C GLN A 143 6.25 9.16 -9.64
N ASN A 144 7.12 8.20 -9.33
CA ASN A 144 8.55 8.46 -9.28
C ASN A 144 9.16 8.40 -10.69
N PRO A 145 9.76 9.47 -11.22
CA PRO A 145 10.31 9.50 -12.57
C PRO A 145 11.77 9.09 -12.67
N SER A 146 12.47 8.87 -11.53
CA SER A 146 13.93 8.76 -11.53
C SER A 146 14.46 7.35 -11.88
N LEU A 147 13.58 6.33 -11.88
CA LEU A 147 13.95 4.96 -12.21
C LEU A 147 13.08 4.44 -13.36
N VAL A 148 13.70 3.82 -14.36
CA VAL A 148 12.98 3.11 -15.44
C VAL A 148 12.27 1.90 -14.82
N LYS A 149 11.04 1.66 -15.21
CA LYS A 149 10.23 0.52 -14.78
C LYS A 149 10.01 -0.39 -15.97
N ASP A 150 10.25 -1.67 -15.81
CA ASP A 150 10.07 -2.68 -16.85
C ASP A 150 8.62 -3.21 -16.86
N LEU A 151 7.95 -3.16 -15.69
CA LEU A 151 6.51 -3.44 -15.54
C LEU A 151 5.91 -2.47 -14.51
N SER A 152 4.84 -1.78 -14.86
CA SER A 152 4.12 -0.85 -13.99
C SER A 152 2.69 -1.32 -13.76
N LEU A 153 2.35 -1.70 -12.53
CA LEU A 153 1.03 -2.14 -12.12
C LEU A 153 0.30 -1.02 -11.37
N MET A 154 -0.81 -0.55 -11.93
CA MET A 154 -1.68 0.42 -11.25
C MET A 154 -2.72 -0.31 -10.41
N VAL A 155 -2.58 -0.25 -9.10
CA VAL A 155 -3.54 -0.83 -8.16
C VAL A 155 -4.68 0.15 -7.92
N VAL A 156 -5.90 -0.34 -8.02
CA VAL A 156 -7.12 0.43 -7.79
C VAL A 156 -8.03 -0.34 -6.84
N ASP A 157 -8.51 0.34 -5.82
CA ASP A 157 -9.53 -0.19 -4.94
C ASP A 157 -10.90 -0.06 -5.61
N GLY A 158 -11.53 -1.17 -5.96
CA GLY A 158 -12.82 -1.20 -6.68
C GLY A 158 -13.98 -0.53 -5.93
N GLY A 159 -13.89 -0.42 -4.59
CA GLY A 159 -14.89 0.26 -3.77
C GLY A 159 -14.68 1.77 -3.61
N PHE A 160 -13.53 2.30 -4.08
CA PHE A 160 -13.25 3.74 -4.01
C PHE A 160 -12.97 4.35 -5.40
N GLY A 161 -12.39 3.55 -6.29
CA GLY A 161 -12.01 3.98 -7.63
C GLY A 161 -11.04 5.14 -7.61
N PHE A 162 -11.41 6.17 -8.35
CA PHE A 162 -10.64 7.41 -8.47
C PHE A 162 -11.27 8.59 -7.70
N GLY A 163 -12.22 8.30 -6.81
CA GLY A 163 -12.98 9.31 -6.07
C GLY A 163 -13.71 10.27 -7.01
N ASN A 164 -13.64 11.58 -6.75
CA ASN A 164 -14.24 12.60 -7.60
C ASN A 164 -13.44 12.89 -8.90
N GLY A 165 -12.38 12.12 -9.20
CA GLY A 165 -11.57 12.26 -10.40
C GLY A 165 -10.70 13.51 -10.48
N ARG A 166 -10.58 14.28 -9.40
CA ARG A 166 -9.80 15.52 -9.36
C ARG A 166 -8.43 15.30 -8.70
N VAL A 167 -7.48 16.11 -9.10
CA VAL A 167 -6.12 16.12 -8.52
C VAL A 167 -6.12 16.84 -7.16
N MET A 168 -5.24 16.41 -6.26
CA MET A 168 -5.01 17.06 -4.97
C MET A 168 -4.73 18.57 -5.12
N PRO A 169 -5.27 19.43 -4.23
CA PRO A 169 -6.12 19.11 -3.08
C PRO A 169 -7.62 19.02 -3.40
N ALA A 170 -8.06 19.24 -4.64
CA ALA A 170 -9.47 19.22 -5.04
C ALA A 170 -10.10 17.82 -5.06
N GLY A 171 -9.29 16.77 -5.09
CA GLY A 171 -9.67 15.36 -5.06
C GLY A 171 -8.49 14.47 -4.69
N PRO A 172 -8.66 13.14 -4.78
CA PRO A 172 -7.66 12.19 -4.31
C PRO A 172 -6.51 11.93 -5.28
N LEU A 173 -6.61 12.31 -6.57
CA LEU A 173 -5.61 11.97 -7.55
C LEU A 173 -4.26 12.67 -7.27
N ARG A 174 -3.17 11.91 -7.33
CA ARG A 174 -1.79 12.42 -7.18
C ARG A 174 -1.31 13.18 -8.41
N GLU A 175 -1.95 12.96 -9.55
CA GLU A 175 -1.73 13.60 -10.85
C GLU A 175 -2.95 13.36 -11.75
N PRO A 176 -3.10 14.04 -12.90
CA PRO A 176 -4.16 13.72 -13.85
C PRO A 176 -4.16 12.24 -14.24
N LEU A 177 -5.32 11.59 -14.17
CA LEU A 177 -5.44 10.13 -14.32
C LEU A 177 -4.81 9.60 -15.62
N HIS A 178 -4.99 10.30 -16.74
CA HIS A 178 -4.40 9.90 -18.03
C HIS A 178 -2.88 9.71 -17.93
N ARG A 179 -2.15 10.56 -17.17
CA ARG A 179 -0.70 10.44 -17.01
C ARG A 179 -0.29 9.17 -16.25
N THR A 180 -1.08 8.76 -15.26
CA THR A 180 -0.85 7.49 -14.57
C THR A 180 -1.14 6.33 -15.53
N LEU A 181 -2.23 6.42 -16.30
CA LEU A 181 -2.63 5.40 -17.27
C LEU A 181 -1.61 5.23 -18.41
N ASP A 182 -1.03 6.34 -18.90
CA ASP A 182 0.01 6.31 -19.95
C ASP A 182 1.28 5.55 -19.53
N ARG A 183 1.48 5.35 -18.24
CA ARG A 183 2.64 4.65 -17.67
C ARG A 183 2.31 3.27 -17.11
N ALA A 184 1.04 2.91 -17.06
CA ALA A 184 0.60 1.63 -16.53
C ALA A 184 0.57 0.56 -17.63
N ASP A 185 1.25 -0.55 -17.42
CA ASP A 185 1.20 -1.72 -18.30
C ASP A 185 0.00 -2.61 -18.00
N ALA A 186 -0.52 -2.55 -16.76
CA ALA A 186 -1.75 -3.21 -16.37
C ALA A 186 -2.40 -2.51 -15.17
N ALA A 187 -3.70 -2.71 -15.00
CA ALA A 187 -4.44 -2.33 -13.79
C ALA A 187 -4.79 -3.58 -12.96
N VAL A 188 -4.69 -3.44 -11.63
CA VAL A 188 -5.12 -4.45 -10.67
C VAL A 188 -6.26 -3.88 -9.85
N ILE A 189 -7.48 -4.41 -10.03
CA ILE A 189 -8.66 -4.01 -9.27
C ILE A 189 -8.79 -4.90 -8.04
N ILE A 190 -8.74 -4.30 -6.84
CA ILE A 190 -8.90 -5.01 -5.58
C ILE A 190 -10.37 -4.95 -5.13
N GLY A 191 -10.94 -6.14 -4.89
CA GLY A 191 -12.33 -6.30 -4.47
C GLY A 191 -13.34 -6.10 -5.59
N SER A 192 -14.61 -5.89 -5.22
CA SER A 192 -15.68 -5.65 -6.19
C SER A 192 -15.56 -4.25 -6.80
N ASP A 193 -15.66 -4.13 -8.10
CA ASP A 193 -15.69 -2.86 -8.82
C ASP A 193 -17.07 -2.22 -8.71
N THR A 194 -17.33 -1.51 -7.61
CA THR A 194 -18.59 -0.81 -7.35
C THR A 194 -18.59 0.65 -7.83
N THR A 195 -17.47 1.11 -8.38
CA THR A 195 -17.27 2.49 -8.83
C THR A 195 -16.99 2.60 -10.34
N ASP A 196 -17.24 1.52 -11.09
CA ASP A 196 -17.03 1.46 -12.54
C ASP A 196 -15.59 1.82 -12.97
N VAL A 197 -14.58 1.40 -12.18
CA VAL A 197 -13.16 1.59 -12.50
C VAL A 197 -12.86 1.12 -13.92
N ARG A 198 -13.37 -0.08 -14.27
CA ARG A 198 -13.15 -0.68 -15.61
C ARG A 198 -13.53 0.26 -16.75
N ARG A 199 -14.59 1.04 -16.59
CA ARG A 199 -15.08 2.01 -17.60
C ARG A 199 -14.13 3.20 -17.78
N ALA A 200 -13.40 3.59 -16.72
CA ALA A 200 -12.44 4.68 -16.76
C ALA A 200 -11.07 4.28 -17.34
N LEU A 201 -10.82 2.96 -17.51
CA LEU A 201 -9.57 2.44 -18.05
C LEU A 201 -9.60 2.35 -19.58
N PRO A 202 -8.47 2.58 -20.28
CA PRO A 202 -8.35 2.37 -21.71
C PRO A 202 -8.71 0.93 -22.10
N GLY A 203 -9.40 0.76 -23.23
CA GLY A 203 -9.88 -0.56 -23.68
C GLY A 203 -8.79 -1.59 -23.95
N GLY A 204 -7.56 -1.14 -24.25
CA GLY A 204 -6.39 -2.02 -24.47
C GLY A 204 -5.55 -2.33 -23.22
N LEU A 205 -5.83 -1.67 -22.09
CA LEU A 205 -5.08 -1.90 -20.84
C LEU A 205 -5.50 -3.24 -20.21
N PRO A 206 -4.58 -4.20 -20.00
CA PRO A 206 -4.87 -5.42 -19.26
C PRO A 206 -5.41 -5.11 -17.86
N VAL A 207 -6.47 -5.82 -17.46
CA VAL A 207 -7.07 -5.66 -16.12
C VAL A 207 -7.09 -7.01 -15.43
N LEU A 208 -6.46 -7.06 -14.26
CA LEU A 208 -6.45 -8.22 -13.39
C LEU A 208 -7.28 -7.91 -12.14
N HIS A 209 -7.89 -8.94 -11.57
CA HIS A 209 -8.69 -8.83 -10.37
C HIS A 209 -8.04 -9.60 -9.21
N ALA A 210 -8.06 -8.98 -8.04
CA ALA A 210 -7.57 -9.57 -6.82
C ALA A 210 -8.52 -9.25 -5.66
N ARG A 211 -8.47 -10.07 -4.60
CA ARG A 211 -9.09 -9.75 -3.33
C ARG A 211 -8.09 -9.89 -2.20
N LEU A 212 -8.27 -9.13 -1.15
CA LEU A 212 -7.53 -9.29 0.09
C LEU A 212 -8.33 -10.19 1.01
N ALA A 213 -7.80 -11.37 1.30
CA ALA A 213 -8.45 -12.37 2.12
C ALA A 213 -7.67 -12.59 3.43
N PRO A 214 -8.35 -12.78 4.55
CA PRO A 214 -7.69 -13.13 5.81
C PRO A 214 -7.05 -14.52 5.73
N VAL A 215 -5.83 -14.64 6.27
CA VAL A 215 -5.09 -15.91 6.33
C VAL A 215 -5.13 -16.47 7.74
N GLY A 216 -5.53 -17.75 7.88
CA GLY A 216 -5.29 -18.56 9.07
C GLY A 216 -5.70 -17.89 10.38
N SER A 217 -6.84 -17.18 10.40
CA SER A 217 -7.24 -16.47 11.60
C SER A 217 -7.74 -17.47 12.66
N ASP A 218 -7.01 -17.55 13.76
CA ASP A 218 -7.47 -18.21 14.99
C ASP A 218 -8.57 -17.40 15.72
N LEU A 219 -9.25 -16.48 14.96
CA LEU A 219 -10.28 -15.58 15.46
C LEU A 219 -11.69 -16.17 15.40
N SER A 220 -11.88 -17.29 14.69
CA SER A 220 -13.19 -17.96 14.60
C SER A 220 -13.76 -18.26 15.98
N HIS A 221 -15.02 -17.87 16.20
CA HIS A 221 -15.78 -18.02 17.45
C HIS A 221 -15.17 -17.27 18.66
N LYS A 222 -14.24 -16.34 18.45
CA LYS A 222 -13.68 -15.49 19.50
C LYS A 222 -14.36 -14.14 19.54
N ARG A 223 -14.43 -13.57 20.73
CA ARG A 223 -14.79 -12.17 20.93
C ARG A 223 -13.58 -11.28 20.62
N VAL A 224 -13.79 -10.22 19.84
CA VAL A 224 -12.72 -9.40 19.27
C VAL A 224 -13.01 -7.92 19.52
N LEU A 225 -12.03 -7.20 20.05
CA LEU A 225 -11.99 -5.74 20.03
C LEU A 225 -10.98 -5.32 18.94
N ALA A 226 -11.45 -4.67 17.89
CA ALA A 226 -10.64 -4.31 16.74
C ALA A 226 -10.19 -2.84 16.79
N PHE A 227 -8.93 -2.58 16.43
CA PHE A 227 -8.45 -1.21 16.25
C PHE A 227 -7.55 -1.10 15.02
N ALA A 228 -7.62 0.04 14.32
CA ALA A 228 -6.81 0.28 13.13
C ALA A 228 -6.54 1.77 12.91
N GLY A 229 -5.30 2.09 12.52
CA GLY A 229 -4.82 3.41 12.11
C GLY A 229 -4.29 3.38 10.68
N ILE A 230 -5.10 2.85 9.77
CA ILE A 230 -4.85 2.82 8.32
C ILE A 230 -5.76 3.80 7.60
N GLY A 231 -5.48 4.09 6.33
CA GLY A 231 -6.23 5.09 5.55
C GLY A 231 -7.74 4.84 5.49
N ARG A 232 -8.17 3.56 5.49
CA ARG A 232 -9.58 3.15 5.51
C ARG A 232 -9.81 2.01 6.52
N PRO A 233 -9.96 2.32 7.81
CA PRO A 233 -10.12 1.31 8.87
C PRO A 233 -11.40 0.49 8.74
N GLU A 234 -12.45 1.03 8.12
CA GLU A 234 -13.72 0.31 7.91
C GLU A 234 -13.54 -0.98 7.11
N LYS A 235 -12.63 -1.01 6.12
CA LYS A 235 -12.32 -2.25 5.39
C LYS A 235 -11.79 -3.36 6.28
N PHE A 236 -10.95 -3.01 7.24
CA PHE A 236 -10.46 -3.96 8.22
C PHE A 236 -11.60 -4.49 9.10
N PHE A 237 -12.48 -3.61 9.55
CA PHE A 237 -13.64 -4.00 10.35
C PHE A 237 -14.64 -4.84 9.54
N GLU A 238 -14.86 -4.53 8.26
CA GLU A 238 -15.67 -5.34 7.34
C GLU A 238 -15.06 -6.73 7.13
N THR A 239 -13.75 -6.83 6.98
CA THR A 239 -13.04 -8.10 6.89
C THR A 239 -13.26 -8.95 8.15
N LEU A 240 -13.21 -8.34 9.33
CA LEU A 240 -13.49 -9.04 10.59
C LEU A 240 -14.96 -9.47 10.70
N ARG A 241 -15.92 -8.65 10.24
CA ARG A 241 -17.35 -9.04 10.21
C ARG A 241 -17.63 -10.22 9.27
N ALA A 242 -16.81 -10.42 8.24
CA ALA A 242 -16.91 -11.56 7.33
C ALA A 242 -16.31 -12.85 7.90
N ILE A 243 -15.56 -12.79 8.99
CA ILE A 243 -15.05 -13.93 9.74
C ILE A 243 -16.10 -14.30 10.81
N PRO A 244 -16.31 -15.58 11.13
CA PRO A 244 -17.24 -15.99 12.19
C PRO A 244 -16.68 -15.69 13.59
N CYS A 245 -16.44 -14.41 13.90
CA CYS A 245 -16.02 -13.88 15.20
C CYS A 245 -17.08 -12.90 15.76
N ASP A 246 -17.08 -12.69 17.09
CA ASP A 246 -17.92 -11.70 17.73
C ASP A 246 -17.16 -10.37 17.88
N LEU A 247 -17.42 -9.41 16.98
CA LEU A 247 -16.78 -8.08 16.97
C LEU A 247 -17.47 -7.17 17.97
N VAL A 248 -16.96 -7.13 19.21
CA VAL A 248 -17.59 -6.40 20.34
C VAL A 248 -17.35 -4.89 20.31
N ALA A 249 -16.23 -4.44 19.75
CA ALA A 249 -15.92 -3.01 19.62
C ALA A 249 -14.96 -2.75 18.47
N THR A 250 -15.02 -1.52 17.92
CA THR A 250 -14.09 -1.04 16.89
C THR A 250 -13.55 0.34 17.26
N HIS A 251 -12.23 0.53 17.09
CA HIS A 251 -11.56 1.82 17.32
C HIS A 251 -10.78 2.23 16.09
N ALA A 252 -11.22 3.31 15.43
CA ALA A 252 -10.55 3.86 14.26
C ALA A 252 -9.63 5.03 14.66
N PHE A 253 -8.34 4.91 14.34
CA PHE A 253 -7.33 5.95 14.48
C PHE A 253 -7.06 6.66 13.15
N GLY A 254 -6.28 7.73 13.19
CA GLY A 254 -5.80 8.38 11.97
C GLY A 254 -4.80 7.50 11.22
N ASP A 255 -4.69 7.71 9.90
CA ASP A 255 -3.70 6.98 9.09
C ASP A 255 -2.26 7.23 9.59
N HIS A 256 -1.45 6.17 9.64
CA HIS A 256 -0.10 6.15 10.23
C HIS A 256 -0.04 6.61 11.69
N HIS A 257 -1.09 6.32 12.48
CA HIS A 257 -1.13 6.68 13.90
C HIS A 257 0.05 6.09 14.66
N ARG A 258 0.71 6.91 15.48
CA ARG A 258 1.77 6.47 16.39
C ARG A 258 1.15 6.11 17.72
N TYR A 259 1.09 4.83 18.02
CA TYR A 259 0.47 4.33 19.24
C TYR A 259 1.31 4.63 20.47
N HIS A 260 0.71 5.29 21.45
CA HIS A 260 1.31 5.47 22.77
C HIS A 260 1.09 4.22 23.63
N PRO A 261 2.04 3.84 24.50
CA PRO A 261 1.86 2.70 25.41
C PRO A 261 0.53 2.74 26.17
N ASP A 262 0.16 3.90 26.74
CA ASP A 262 -1.08 4.08 27.48
C ASP A 262 -2.35 3.90 26.63
N GLU A 263 -2.30 4.22 25.33
CA GLU A 263 -3.43 4.00 24.42
C GLU A 263 -3.67 2.51 24.22
N ILE A 264 -2.58 1.76 23.99
CA ILE A 264 -2.67 0.31 23.80
C ILE A 264 -3.09 -0.38 25.09
N MET A 265 -2.55 0.05 26.25
CA MET A 265 -2.98 -0.53 27.53
C MET A 265 -4.47 -0.33 27.77
N ARG A 266 -5.02 0.84 27.47
CA ARG A 266 -6.48 1.08 27.56
C ARG A 266 -7.29 0.16 26.63
N LEU A 267 -6.80 -0.09 25.41
CA LEU A 267 -7.46 -1.02 24.48
C LEU A 267 -7.40 -2.47 24.97
N VAL A 268 -6.25 -2.89 25.52
CA VAL A 268 -6.06 -4.23 26.12
C VAL A 268 -6.97 -4.41 27.34
N GLU A 269 -7.04 -3.43 28.22
CA GLU A 269 -7.94 -3.42 29.40
C GLU A 269 -9.40 -3.48 28.99
N ALA A 270 -9.82 -2.65 28.02
CA ALA A 270 -11.19 -2.68 27.50
C ALA A 270 -11.52 -4.03 26.83
N ALA A 271 -10.58 -4.63 26.11
CA ALA A 271 -10.74 -5.96 25.56
C ALA A 271 -10.87 -7.02 26.66
N ALA A 272 -10.05 -6.96 27.71
CA ALA A 272 -10.14 -7.87 28.86
C ALA A 272 -11.49 -7.76 29.59
N GLN A 273 -11.98 -6.54 29.85
CA GLN A 273 -13.30 -6.29 30.45
C GLN A 273 -14.44 -6.87 29.60
N ALA A 274 -14.30 -6.78 28.26
CA ALA A 274 -15.25 -7.38 27.32
C ALA A 274 -15.04 -8.88 27.09
N GLN A 275 -14.09 -9.53 27.77
CA GLN A 275 -13.67 -10.91 27.51
C GLN A 275 -13.32 -11.14 26.01
N ALA A 276 -12.67 -10.18 25.37
CA ALA A 276 -12.33 -10.15 23.96
C ALA A 276 -10.80 -10.11 23.76
N ALA A 277 -10.35 -10.53 22.58
CA ALA A 277 -8.96 -10.35 22.17
C ALA A 277 -8.80 -9.04 21.42
N PRO A 278 -7.81 -8.19 21.75
CA PRO A 278 -7.48 -7.01 20.93
C PRO A 278 -6.82 -7.46 19.62
N VAL A 279 -7.34 -6.93 18.50
CA VAL A 279 -6.91 -7.31 17.14
C VAL A 279 -6.63 -6.07 16.32
N THR A 280 -5.53 -6.10 15.55
CA THR A 280 -5.14 -5.00 14.65
C THR A 280 -4.65 -5.52 13.30
N THR A 281 -4.31 -4.60 12.39
CA THR A 281 -3.71 -4.93 11.09
C THR A 281 -2.21 -5.20 11.20
N GLU A 282 -1.61 -5.87 10.20
CA GLU A 282 -0.15 -6.05 10.12
C GLU A 282 0.57 -4.70 10.04
N LYS A 283 0.00 -3.71 9.32
CA LYS A 283 0.54 -2.35 9.20
C LYS A 283 0.52 -1.60 10.53
N ASP A 284 -0.51 -1.77 11.34
CA ASP A 284 -0.58 -1.18 12.68
C ASP A 284 0.37 -1.87 13.65
N PHE A 285 0.46 -3.20 13.56
CA PHE A 285 1.26 -4.00 14.49
C PHE A 285 2.74 -3.62 14.52
N VAL A 286 3.35 -3.29 13.37
CA VAL A 286 4.76 -2.87 13.32
C VAL A 286 5.00 -1.51 14.01
N ARG A 287 3.93 -0.72 14.23
CA ARG A 287 3.96 0.57 14.94
C ARG A 287 3.69 0.46 16.44
N LEU A 288 3.26 -0.73 16.90
CA LEU A 288 3.01 -0.93 18.33
C LEU A 288 4.32 -0.91 19.13
N PRO A 289 4.29 -0.38 20.36
CA PRO A 289 5.37 -0.58 21.32
C PRO A 289 5.68 -2.06 21.48
N GLU A 290 6.96 -2.40 21.58
CA GLU A 290 7.42 -3.81 21.62
C GLU A 290 6.77 -4.60 22.76
N ASP A 291 6.68 -3.98 23.94
CA ASP A 291 6.09 -4.60 25.14
C ASP A 291 4.58 -4.88 24.99
N ALA A 292 3.91 -4.15 24.11
CA ALA A 292 2.49 -4.30 23.86
C ALA A 292 2.15 -5.38 22.80
N ARG A 293 3.11 -5.70 21.91
CA ARG A 293 2.90 -6.65 20.80
C ARG A 293 2.42 -8.04 21.25
N PRO A 294 2.96 -8.64 22.35
CA PRO A 294 2.49 -9.96 22.78
C PRO A 294 1.01 -9.99 23.22
N MET A 295 0.44 -8.83 23.58
CA MET A 295 -0.95 -8.71 24.04
C MET A 295 -1.95 -8.52 22.90
N VAL A 296 -1.49 -8.24 21.68
CA VAL A 296 -2.33 -7.88 20.53
C VAL A 296 -2.22 -8.93 19.43
N ARG A 297 -3.35 -9.38 18.92
CA ARG A 297 -3.41 -10.29 17.76
C ARG A 297 -3.37 -9.50 16.47
N VAL A 298 -2.88 -10.14 15.42
CA VAL A 298 -2.80 -9.56 14.07
C VAL A 298 -3.71 -10.33 13.14
N LEU A 299 -4.58 -9.62 12.43
CA LEU A 299 -5.25 -10.20 11.27
C LEU A 299 -4.32 -10.08 10.06
N LYS A 300 -3.74 -11.19 9.65
CA LYS A 300 -2.94 -11.26 8.43
C LYS A 300 -3.86 -11.35 7.22
N ILE A 301 -3.44 -10.70 6.13
CA ILE A 301 -4.14 -10.75 4.86
C ILE A 301 -3.20 -11.24 3.75
N GLN A 302 -3.76 -11.94 2.78
CA GLN A 302 -3.08 -12.32 1.55
C GLN A 302 -3.86 -11.81 0.33
N THR A 303 -3.13 -11.63 -0.76
CA THR A 303 -3.74 -11.36 -2.06
C THR A 303 -4.15 -12.68 -2.69
N GLU A 304 -5.42 -12.78 -3.04
CA GLU A 304 -5.94 -13.88 -3.87
C GLU A 304 -6.26 -13.32 -5.26
N TRP A 305 -5.56 -13.82 -6.27
CA TRP A 305 -5.80 -13.47 -7.66
C TRP A 305 -6.99 -14.24 -8.21
N GLN A 306 -7.83 -13.59 -9.00
CA GLN A 306 -8.87 -14.28 -9.76
C GLN A 306 -8.27 -15.18 -10.83
N ASP A 307 -7.15 -14.73 -11.43
CA ASP A 307 -6.35 -15.48 -12.40
C ASP A 307 -4.86 -15.27 -12.08
N SER A 308 -4.30 -16.15 -11.26
CA SER A 308 -2.87 -16.13 -10.90
C SER A 308 -1.98 -16.34 -12.12
N LYS A 309 -2.42 -17.18 -13.05
CA LYS A 309 -1.64 -17.51 -14.25
C LYS A 309 -1.48 -16.31 -15.17
N ALA A 310 -2.55 -15.52 -15.35
CA ALA A 310 -2.47 -14.28 -16.12
C ALA A 310 -1.46 -13.29 -15.53
N MET A 311 -1.38 -13.19 -14.19
CA MET A 311 -0.39 -12.33 -13.52
C MET A 311 1.03 -12.89 -13.69
N GLU A 312 1.24 -14.20 -13.53
CA GLU A 312 2.53 -14.86 -13.77
C GLU A 312 3.01 -14.64 -15.20
N ASP A 313 2.14 -14.84 -16.18
CA ASP A 313 2.47 -14.64 -17.61
C ASP A 313 2.78 -13.16 -17.91
N LEU A 314 2.10 -12.22 -17.24
CA LEU A 314 2.40 -10.79 -17.36
C LEU A 314 3.81 -10.49 -16.80
N ILE A 315 4.13 -10.97 -15.61
CA ILE A 315 5.45 -10.80 -14.99
C ILE A 315 6.53 -11.43 -15.89
N ALA A 316 6.36 -12.68 -16.31
CA ALA A 316 7.35 -13.41 -17.11
C ALA A 316 7.72 -12.76 -18.45
N ARG A 317 6.85 -11.89 -18.99
CA ARG A 317 7.13 -11.14 -20.22
C ARG A 317 8.03 -9.92 -20.00
N HIS A 318 8.18 -9.46 -18.75
CA HIS A 318 8.87 -8.22 -18.42
C HIS A 318 10.11 -8.40 -17.51
N VAL A 319 10.28 -9.64 -16.95
CA VAL A 319 11.31 -9.91 -15.93
C VAL A 319 12.23 -11.07 -16.30
#